data_124176292d0081aa68cd07f05658f738
#
_entry.id   124176292d0081aa68cd07f05658f738
#
_cell.length_a   1.000
_cell.length_b   1.000
_cell.length_c   1.000
_cell.angle_alpha   90.00
_cell.angle_beta   90.00
_cell.angle_gamma   90.00
#
_symmetry.space_group_name_H-M   'P 1'
#
loop_
_entity.id
_entity.type
_entity.pdbx_description
1 polymer ?
#
loop_
_entity_poly.entity_id
_entity_poly.type
_entity_poly.pdbx_seq_one_letter_code
_entity_poly.pdbx_strand_id
1 'polypeptide(L)'
;MVHSLGVGMRDKLFAAVRHGRLKPGMAGEYAKRMETGALPIMKKMDGFKDYHLIVGADDTVVAVSLFADQAAAEAATQTMMAWVKANLGPLLVAPLEAVEGTVVVAA
;
A
#
# COMPACT_ATOMS: atom_id res chain seq x y z
N MET A 1 29.67 7.94 7.95
CA MET A 1 28.94 7.93 7.81
C MET A 1 28.42 8.53 7.54
N VAL A 2 28.59 8.78 7.85
CA VAL A 2 27.79 9.27 7.69
C VAL A 2 27.21 9.26 6.45
N HIS A 3 27.54 8.71 5.79
CA HIS A 3 27.00 8.55 4.76
C HIS A 3 25.75 8.03 4.72
N SER A 4 25.70 7.24 5.42
CA SER A 4 24.37 6.76 5.60
C SER A 4 23.41 7.87 5.89
N LEU A 5 23.84 8.89 6.53
CA LEU A 5 23.01 10.06 6.71
C LEU A 5 22.56 10.62 5.38
N GLY A 6 23.49 10.77 4.46
CA GLY A 6 23.14 11.26 3.15
C GLY A 6 22.15 10.36 2.45
N VAL A 7 22.33 9.05 2.59
CA VAL A 7 21.39 8.10 2.02
C VAL A 7 20.01 8.29 2.62
N GLY A 8 19.94 8.36 3.95
CA GLY A 8 18.64 8.52 4.62
C GLY A 8 17.92 9.78 4.20
N MET A 9 18.65 10.86 4.01
CA MET A 9 18.03 12.13 3.60
C MET A 9 17.58 12.10 2.16
N ARG A 10 18.40 11.54 1.26
CA ARG A 10 18.04 11.45 -0.14
C ARG A 10 16.88 10.51 -0.35
N ASP A 11 16.84 9.44 0.40
CA ASP A 11 15.91 8.35 0.19
C ASP A 11 14.79 8.35 1.22
N LYS A 12 14.48 9.51 1.73
CA LYS A 12 13.40 9.63 2.69
C LYS A 12 12.10 9.30 1.99
N LEU A 13 11.55 8.16 2.35
CA LEU A 13 10.34 7.66 1.73
C LEU A 13 9.14 7.93 2.61
N PHE A 14 8.00 8.01 1.98
CA PHE A 14 6.73 8.13 2.67
C PHE A 14 5.94 6.83 2.43
N ALA A 15 5.44 6.23 3.49
CA ALA A 15 4.72 4.97 3.41
C ALA A 15 3.23 5.19 3.57
N ALA A 16 2.46 4.44 2.80
CA ALA A 16 1.02 4.34 2.99
C ALA A 16 0.69 2.88 3.26
N VAL A 17 0.13 2.60 4.44
CA VAL A 17 -0.21 1.25 4.85
C VAL A 17 -1.73 1.16 4.96
N ARG A 18 -2.30 0.16 4.32
CA ARG A 18 -3.73 -0.11 4.37
C ARG A 18 -3.91 -1.51 4.93
N HIS A 19 -4.87 -1.68 5.82
CA HIS A 19 -5.08 -2.99 6.43
C HIS A 19 -6.55 -3.25 6.68
N GLY A 20 -6.88 -4.52 6.80
CA GLY A 20 -8.24 -4.94 7.05
C GLY A 20 -8.33 -6.46 7.11
N ARG A 21 -9.54 -6.95 7.00
CA ARG A 21 -9.80 -8.39 7.04
C ARG A 21 -10.64 -8.80 5.85
N LEU A 22 -10.20 -9.87 5.21
CA LEU A 22 -10.93 -10.48 4.11
C LEU A 22 -12.02 -11.41 4.63
N LYS A 23 -13.06 -11.58 3.85
CA LYS A 23 -14.01 -12.66 4.11
C LYS A 23 -13.29 -13.98 3.86
N PRO A 24 -13.69 -15.05 4.55
CA PRO A 24 -13.01 -16.34 4.41
C PRO A 24 -12.95 -16.81 2.96
N GLY A 25 -11.79 -17.30 2.55
CA GLY A 25 -11.59 -17.86 1.22
C GLY A 25 -11.35 -16.85 0.12
N MET A 26 -11.28 -15.57 0.42
CA MET A 26 -11.16 -14.53 -0.61
C MET A 26 -9.74 -14.07 -0.88
N ALA A 27 -8.74 -14.64 -0.17
CA ALA A 27 -7.36 -14.15 -0.29
C ALA A 27 -6.82 -14.25 -1.72
N GLY A 28 -7.04 -15.40 -2.38
CA GLY A 28 -6.54 -15.60 -3.74
C GLY A 28 -7.16 -14.63 -4.73
N GLU A 29 -8.46 -14.45 -4.65
CA GLU A 29 -9.16 -13.53 -5.55
C GLU A 29 -8.74 -12.09 -5.29
N TYR A 30 -8.60 -11.70 -4.02
CA TYR A 30 -8.15 -10.37 -3.67
C TYR A 30 -6.75 -10.09 -4.22
N ALA A 31 -5.82 -11.01 -3.98
CA ALA A 31 -4.44 -10.85 -4.46
C ALA A 31 -4.39 -10.74 -5.99
N LYS A 32 -5.15 -11.58 -6.68
CA LYS A 32 -5.17 -11.58 -8.14
C LYS A 32 -5.69 -10.25 -8.67
N ARG A 33 -6.78 -9.74 -8.10
CA ARG A 33 -7.35 -8.46 -8.55
C ARG A 33 -6.43 -7.29 -8.23
N MET A 34 -5.74 -7.33 -7.09
CA MET A 34 -4.75 -6.30 -6.77
C MET A 34 -3.61 -6.31 -7.77
N GLU A 35 -3.11 -7.50 -8.10
CA GLU A 35 -1.99 -7.63 -9.03
C GLU A 35 -2.36 -7.17 -10.45
N THR A 36 -3.52 -7.57 -10.93
CA THR A 36 -3.89 -7.32 -12.32
C THR A 36 -4.61 -6.00 -12.52
N GLY A 37 -5.27 -5.47 -11.49
CA GLY A 37 -6.06 -4.24 -11.60
C GLY A 37 -5.42 -3.04 -10.93
N ALA A 38 -5.08 -3.16 -9.65
CA ALA A 38 -4.58 -2.04 -8.88
C ALA A 38 -3.11 -1.72 -9.13
N LEU A 39 -2.28 -2.75 -9.17
CA LEU A 39 -0.84 -2.55 -9.29
C LEU A 39 -0.44 -1.80 -10.56
N PRO A 40 -1.00 -2.12 -11.75
CA PRO A 40 -0.67 -1.33 -12.95
C PRO A 40 -1.01 0.15 -12.81
N ILE A 41 -2.09 0.48 -12.13
CA ILE A 41 -2.46 1.88 -11.89
C ILE A 41 -1.43 2.53 -10.98
N MET A 42 -1.08 1.84 -9.90
CA MET A 42 -0.15 2.35 -8.89
C MET A 42 1.24 2.60 -9.46
N LYS A 43 1.71 1.69 -10.31
CA LYS A 43 3.03 1.81 -10.92
C LYS A 43 3.18 3.06 -11.80
N LYS A 44 2.08 3.60 -12.28
CA LYS A 44 2.08 4.80 -13.12
C LYS A 44 1.95 6.08 -12.31
N MET A 45 1.75 5.98 -11.00
CA MET A 45 1.60 7.17 -10.16
C MET A 45 2.93 7.84 -9.92
N ASP A 46 2.91 9.16 -9.88
CA ASP A 46 4.11 9.95 -9.59
C ASP A 46 4.65 9.55 -8.22
N GLY A 47 5.97 9.38 -8.16
CA GLY A 47 6.63 9.09 -6.90
C GLY A 47 6.52 7.66 -6.40
N PHE A 48 5.85 6.77 -7.14
CA PHE A 48 5.74 5.37 -6.74
C PHE A 48 7.13 4.72 -6.66
N LYS A 49 7.38 4.00 -5.57
CA LYS A 49 8.67 3.32 -5.36
C LYS A 49 8.50 1.83 -5.19
N ASP A 50 7.58 1.38 -4.35
CA ASP A 50 7.48 -0.04 -4.05
C ASP A 50 6.09 -0.37 -3.51
N TYR A 51 5.72 -1.65 -3.60
CA TYR A 51 4.42 -2.12 -3.12
C TYR A 51 4.52 -3.57 -2.69
N HIS A 52 3.92 -3.87 -1.54
CA HIS A 52 3.82 -5.24 -1.04
C HIS A 52 2.41 -5.47 -0.52
N LEU A 53 1.85 -6.62 -0.87
CA LEU A 53 0.58 -7.07 -0.34
C LEU A 53 0.85 -8.32 0.50
N ILE A 54 0.40 -8.29 1.74
CA ILE A 54 0.62 -9.36 2.70
C ILE A 54 -0.74 -9.88 3.14
N VAL A 55 -0.90 -11.21 3.11
CA VAL A 55 -2.11 -11.85 3.60
C VAL A 55 -1.72 -12.79 4.72
N GLY A 56 -2.30 -12.58 5.88
CA GLY A 56 -2.07 -13.43 7.05
C GLY A 56 -2.95 -14.67 7.03
N ALA A 57 -2.61 -15.65 7.86
CA ALA A 57 -3.34 -16.91 7.93
C ALA A 57 -4.78 -16.73 8.42
N ASP A 58 -5.06 -15.63 9.10
CA ASP A 58 -6.39 -15.33 9.65
C ASP A 58 -7.20 -14.41 8.74
N ASP A 59 -6.84 -14.34 7.46
CA ASP A 59 -7.46 -13.47 6.47
C ASP A 59 -7.20 -11.98 6.69
N THR A 60 -6.27 -11.62 7.54
CA THR A 60 -5.81 -10.24 7.67
C THR A 60 -5.05 -9.86 6.40
N VAL A 61 -5.33 -8.69 5.86
CA VAL A 61 -4.64 -8.19 4.67
C VAL A 61 -3.96 -6.87 5.03
N VAL A 62 -2.71 -6.72 4.57
CA VAL A 62 -1.93 -5.51 4.76
C VAL A 62 -1.29 -5.15 3.43
N ALA A 63 -1.48 -3.92 2.99
CA ALA A 63 -0.81 -3.40 1.80
C ALA A 63 0.15 -2.30 2.22
N VAL A 64 1.40 -2.40 1.78
CA VAL A 64 2.42 -1.40 2.07
C VAL A 64 2.87 -0.79 0.76
N SER A 65 2.69 0.52 0.62
CA SER A 65 3.13 1.26 -0.57
C SER A 65 4.17 2.29 -0.14
N LEU A 66 5.22 2.43 -0.93
CA LEU A 66 6.27 3.41 -0.66
C LEU A 66 6.31 4.43 -1.79
N PHE A 67 6.40 5.69 -1.42
CA PHE A 67 6.40 6.81 -2.36
C PHE A 67 7.53 7.78 -2.03
N ALA A 68 7.90 8.59 -3.03
CA ALA A 68 9.01 9.54 -2.89
C ALA A 68 8.71 10.63 -1.87
N ASP A 69 7.43 11.03 -1.73
CA ASP A 69 7.06 12.11 -0.82
C ASP A 69 5.62 11.96 -0.35
N GLN A 70 5.24 12.84 0.58
CA GLN A 70 3.93 12.80 1.21
C GLN A 70 2.80 13.06 0.23
N ALA A 71 2.98 14.01 -0.67
CA ALA A 71 1.91 14.37 -1.62
C ALA A 71 1.59 13.19 -2.53
N ALA A 72 2.63 12.48 -3.01
CA ALA A 72 2.44 11.29 -3.84
C ALA A 72 1.70 10.21 -3.07
N ALA A 73 2.08 9.96 -1.83
CA ALA A 73 1.44 8.93 -1.00
C ALA A 73 -0.02 9.26 -0.73
N GLU A 74 -0.33 10.51 -0.43
CA GLU A 74 -1.71 10.92 -0.15
C GLU A 74 -2.60 10.77 -1.38
N ALA A 75 -2.11 11.22 -2.53
CA ALA A 75 -2.86 11.10 -3.77
C ALA A 75 -3.11 9.62 -4.12
N ALA A 76 -2.08 8.79 -3.96
CA ALA A 76 -2.20 7.36 -4.23
C ALA A 76 -3.18 6.69 -3.26
N THR A 77 -3.14 7.05 -1.99
CA THR A 77 -4.05 6.47 -1.00
C THR A 77 -5.50 6.78 -1.36
N GLN A 78 -5.81 8.01 -1.72
CA GLN A 78 -7.17 8.38 -2.10
C GLN A 78 -7.64 7.57 -3.30
N THR A 79 -6.81 7.51 -4.34
CA THR A 79 -7.14 6.77 -5.55
C THR A 79 -7.32 5.28 -5.27
N MET A 80 -6.40 4.69 -4.51
CA MET A 80 -6.45 3.26 -4.25
C MET A 80 -7.56 2.87 -3.31
N MET A 81 -7.87 3.67 -2.30
CA MET A 81 -8.99 3.37 -1.42
C MET A 81 -10.30 3.39 -2.18
N ALA A 82 -10.47 4.35 -3.10
CA ALA A 82 -11.67 4.41 -3.93
C ALA A 82 -11.74 3.20 -4.87
N TRP A 83 -10.61 2.81 -5.46
CA TRP A 83 -10.55 1.67 -6.35
C TRP A 83 -10.90 0.36 -5.61
N VAL A 84 -10.34 0.17 -4.43
CA VAL A 84 -10.61 -1.02 -3.63
C VAL A 84 -12.08 -1.06 -3.23
N LYS A 85 -12.62 0.07 -2.80
CA LYS A 85 -14.04 0.13 -2.42
C LYS A 85 -14.94 -0.27 -3.59
N ALA A 86 -14.63 0.23 -4.79
CA ALA A 86 -15.45 -0.01 -5.97
C ALA A 86 -15.29 -1.44 -6.50
N ASN A 87 -14.11 -2.03 -6.37
CA ASN A 87 -13.80 -3.30 -7.04
C ASN A 87 -13.66 -4.47 -6.09
N LEU A 88 -13.31 -4.24 -4.83
CA LEU A 88 -12.98 -5.30 -3.87
C LEU A 88 -13.81 -5.24 -2.60
N GLY A 89 -14.68 -4.26 -2.46
CA GLY A 89 -15.48 -4.10 -1.25
C GLY A 89 -16.19 -5.39 -0.82
N PRO A 90 -16.83 -6.13 -1.74
CA PRO A 90 -17.52 -7.37 -1.36
C PRO A 90 -16.62 -8.46 -0.81
N LEU A 91 -15.31 -8.39 -1.04
CA LEU A 91 -14.36 -9.37 -0.53
C LEU A 91 -13.90 -9.05 0.89
N LEU A 92 -14.18 -7.85 1.37
CA LEU A 92 -13.72 -7.38 2.68
C LEU A 92 -14.85 -7.45 3.71
N VAL A 93 -14.46 -7.73 4.96
CA VAL A 93 -15.42 -7.71 6.08
C VAL A 93 -15.90 -6.29 6.35
N ALA A 94 -15.01 -5.32 6.18
CA ALA A 94 -15.28 -3.91 6.41
C ALA A 94 -14.32 -3.09 5.55
N PRO A 95 -14.54 -1.78 5.37
CA PRO A 95 -13.60 -0.94 4.63
C PRO A 95 -12.20 -1.01 5.23
N LEU A 96 -11.18 -0.92 4.38
CA LEU A 96 -9.80 -0.87 4.83
C LEU A 96 -9.53 0.38 5.65
N GLU A 97 -8.60 0.26 6.61
CA GLU A 97 -8.09 1.39 7.35
C GLU A 97 -6.71 1.76 6.82
N ALA A 98 -6.37 3.02 6.90
CA ALA A 98 -5.10 3.51 6.34
C ALA A 98 -4.28 4.24 7.40
N VAL A 99 -2.97 4.03 7.35
CA VAL A 99 -1.98 4.75 8.16
C VAL A 99 -0.91 5.24 7.20
N GLU A 100 -0.52 6.51 7.33
CA GLU A 100 0.52 7.08 6.49
C GLU A 100 1.58 7.73 7.34
N GLY A 101 2.81 7.72 6.86
CA GLY A 101 3.90 8.36 7.59
C GLY A 101 5.22 8.27 6.88
N THR A 102 6.17 9.04 7.38
CA THR A 102 7.54 9.03 6.87
C THR A 102 8.25 7.76 7.37
N VAL A 103 9.01 7.13 6.48
CA VAL A 103 9.87 6.02 6.88
C VAL A 103 11.05 6.62 7.65
N VAL A 104 11.13 6.33 8.94
CA VAL A 104 12.16 6.91 9.79
C VAL A 104 13.29 5.95 10.08
N VAL A 105 13.09 4.67 9.85
CA VAL A 105 14.13 3.65 9.97
C VAL A 105 13.96 2.67 8.84
N ALA A 106 15.04 2.37 8.14
CA ALA A 106 15.04 1.38 7.07
C ALA A 106 16.36 0.64 7.10
N ALA A 107 16.32 -0.63 6.76
CA ALA A 107 17.53 -1.45 6.74
C ALA A 107 18.32 -1.24 5.45
#